data_d0141730dc55850a5d07ebf3efdaeaaf
#
_entry.id   d0141730dc55850a5d07ebf3efdaeaaf
#
_cell.length_a   1.000
_cell.length_b   1.000
_cell.length_c   1.000
_cell.angle_alpha   90.00
_cell.angle_beta   90.00
_cell.angle_gamma   90.00
#
_symmetry.space_group_name_H-M   'P 1'
#
loop_
_entity.id
_entity.type
_entity.pdbx_description
1 polymer ?
#
loop_
_entity_poly.entity_id
_entity_poly.type
_entity_poly.pdbx_seq_one_letter_code
_entity_poly.pdbx_strand_id
1 'polypeptide(L)'
;MLIDKPIEELRVFQGRNECPEDVDEYWDRSLAEMEKLGVGYELVPAAFQLPGQAEFFHLYFTGMQGARIHCKFARPVKREGKLPAVLRFHGYSGDCGSFSSLAGYALQGFVIAAMDCRGQGGQSEDIGRVKGGTLYGHIVRGLDGESPDMLYFRNVFLDCAQLARIVMAMEDVDETRVGATGGSQGGGLTLACAALTPGLNRAAPCVPFLCDYRRVWEMDLAKDAYSGLKDYFRHFDPRHERESAIFTRLGYIDNKNLAHRIRAKVTMFTGLMDTICPPSTQFAAYNHITSEKKVVLYPDFGHESLPESDDMIMQYMAEMKA
;
A
#
# COMPACT_ATOMS: atom_id res chain seq x y z
N MET A 1 28.21 2.55 4.37
CA MET A 1 28.25 2.31 2.92
C MET A 1 27.13 3.06 2.28
N LEU A 2 27.29 3.59 1.08
CA LEU A 2 26.28 4.40 0.40
C LEU A 2 26.04 3.78 -0.98
N ILE A 3 24.81 3.25 -1.18
CA ILE A 3 24.35 2.82 -2.50
C ILE A 3 23.47 3.88 -3.16
N ASP A 4 23.09 4.88 -2.41
CA ASP A 4 22.23 6.01 -2.79
C ASP A 4 22.80 7.30 -2.20
N LYS A 5 21.99 8.27 -1.86
CA LYS A 5 22.39 9.56 -1.27
C LYS A 5 22.81 9.44 0.20
N PRO A 6 23.71 10.30 0.67
CA PRO A 6 23.96 10.47 2.10
C PRO A 6 22.67 10.81 2.87
N ILE A 7 22.60 10.42 4.15
CA ILE A 7 21.38 10.61 4.96
C ILE A 7 20.93 12.08 5.04
N GLU A 8 21.88 13.00 5.06
CA GLU A 8 21.58 14.44 5.10
C GLU A 8 20.88 14.92 3.81
N GLU A 9 21.27 14.36 2.66
CA GLU A 9 20.60 14.62 1.39
C GLU A 9 19.24 13.91 1.32
N LEU A 10 19.14 12.68 1.82
CA LEU A 10 17.87 11.93 1.87
C LEU A 10 16.80 12.71 2.65
N ARG A 11 17.17 13.32 3.79
CA ARG A 11 16.24 14.06 4.65
C ARG A 11 15.57 15.26 3.98
N VAL A 12 16.15 15.77 2.90
CA VAL A 12 15.63 16.95 2.15
C VAL A 12 15.26 16.63 0.72
N PHE A 13 15.43 15.38 0.27
CA PHE A 13 15.17 14.96 -1.10
C PHE A 13 13.69 14.95 -1.40
N GLN A 14 13.27 15.69 -2.44
CA GLN A 14 11.87 15.85 -2.81
C GLN A 14 11.40 14.89 -3.94
N GLY A 15 12.31 14.04 -4.45
CA GLY A 15 12.02 13.13 -5.54
C GLY A 15 12.23 13.72 -6.92
N ARG A 16 12.04 12.87 -7.92
CA ARG A 16 12.29 13.17 -9.34
C ARG A 16 11.03 13.03 -10.20
N ASN A 17 10.13 12.13 -9.84
CA ASN A 17 8.94 11.87 -10.65
C ASN A 17 8.04 13.10 -10.69
N GLU A 18 7.49 13.38 -11.86
CA GLU A 18 6.58 14.51 -12.05
C GLU A 18 5.29 14.31 -11.23
N CYS A 19 4.77 15.41 -10.72
CA CYS A 19 3.47 15.46 -10.10
C CYS A 19 2.47 16.02 -11.12
N PRO A 20 1.41 15.27 -11.51
CA PRO A 20 0.36 15.82 -12.34
C PRO A 20 -0.30 17.03 -11.65
N GLU A 21 -0.63 18.07 -12.42
CA GLU A 21 -1.21 19.31 -11.88
C GLU A 21 -2.56 19.07 -11.23
N ASP A 22 -3.33 18.09 -11.73
CA ASP A 22 -4.67 17.72 -11.29
C ASP A 22 -4.71 16.49 -10.37
N VAL A 23 -3.59 16.12 -9.74
CA VAL A 23 -3.50 14.87 -8.94
C VAL A 23 -4.51 14.84 -7.79
N ASP A 24 -4.78 15.96 -7.15
CA ASP A 24 -5.73 16.02 -6.04
C ASP A 24 -7.17 15.88 -6.54
N GLU A 25 -7.56 16.60 -7.58
CA GLU A 25 -8.88 16.49 -8.21
C GLU A 25 -9.11 15.08 -8.79
N TYR A 26 -8.07 14.48 -9.36
CA TYR A 26 -8.11 13.10 -9.85
C TYR A 26 -8.44 12.12 -8.73
N TRP A 27 -7.79 12.22 -7.57
CA TRP A 27 -8.04 11.32 -6.46
C TRP A 27 -9.35 11.62 -5.75
N ASP A 28 -9.78 12.87 -5.63
CA ASP A 28 -11.08 13.22 -5.08
C ASP A 28 -12.23 12.67 -5.92
N ARG A 29 -12.13 12.77 -7.24
CA ARG A 29 -13.09 12.14 -8.17
C ARG A 29 -13.07 10.61 -8.04
N SER A 30 -11.87 10.01 -7.93
CA SER A 30 -11.70 8.56 -7.81
C SER A 30 -12.30 8.02 -6.50
N LEU A 31 -12.13 8.74 -5.40
CA LEU A 31 -12.76 8.42 -4.12
C LEU A 31 -14.29 8.55 -4.20
N ALA A 32 -14.81 9.60 -4.81
CA ALA A 32 -16.25 9.77 -5.00
C ALA A 32 -16.87 8.66 -5.89
N GLU A 33 -16.11 8.11 -6.84
CA GLU A 33 -16.50 6.92 -7.61
C GLU A 33 -16.54 5.66 -6.71
N MET A 34 -15.50 5.44 -5.93
CA MET A 34 -15.40 4.31 -4.99
C MET A 34 -16.51 4.35 -3.94
N GLU A 35 -16.85 5.51 -3.43
CA GLU A 35 -17.90 5.67 -2.41
C GLU A 35 -19.26 5.13 -2.82
N LYS A 36 -19.57 5.14 -4.12
CA LYS A 36 -20.81 4.58 -4.69
C LYS A 36 -20.93 3.06 -4.51
N LEU A 37 -19.82 2.36 -4.23
CA LEU A 37 -19.83 0.92 -3.97
C LEU A 37 -20.47 0.58 -2.60
N GLY A 38 -20.66 1.55 -1.72
CA GLY A 38 -21.11 1.32 -0.35
C GLY A 38 -20.05 0.65 0.52
N VAL A 39 -20.49 0.05 1.63
CA VAL A 39 -19.61 -0.64 2.60
C VAL A 39 -20.05 -2.09 2.85
N GLY A 40 -20.72 -2.70 1.86
CA GLY A 40 -21.15 -4.09 1.94
C GLY A 40 -19.97 -5.06 1.89
N TYR A 41 -20.04 -6.10 2.71
CA TYR A 41 -19.06 -7.18 2.75
C TYR A 41 -19.73 -8.51 3.12
N GLU A 42 -19.03 -9.61 2.83
CA GLU A 42 -19.41 -10.97 3.19
C GLU A 42 -18.34 -11.57 4.10
N LEU A 43 -18.72 -12.20 5.21
CA LEU A 43 -17.82 -12.99 6.07
C LEU A 43 -18.15 -14.48 5.92
N VAL A 44 -17.19 -15.26 5.45
CA VAL A 44 -17.28 -16.71 5.35
C VAL A 44 -16.34 -17.32 6.39
N PRO A 45 -16.83 -18.14 7.35
CA PRO A 45 -15.96 -18.76 8.36
C PRO A 45 -14.81 -19.53 7.71
N ALA A 46 -13.59 -19.31 8.20
CA ALA A 46 -12.42 -20.07 7.77
C ALA A 46 -12.36 -21.44 8.45
N ALA A 47 -11.69 -22.39 7.82
CA ALA A 47 -11.43 -23.69 8.45
C ALA A 47 -10.47 -23.58 9.67
N PHE A 48 -9.58 -22.60 9.64
CA PHE A 48 -8.69 -22.30 10.78
C PHE A 48 -9.44 -21.48 11.82
N GLN A 49 -9.48 -21.96 13.07
CA GLN A 49 -10.12 -21.30 14.21
C GLN A 49 -9.27 -21.46 15.48
N LEU A 50 -9.38 -20.53 16.41
CA LEU A 50 -8.84 -20.61 17.77
C LEU A 50 -10.01 -20.52 18.77
N PRO A 51 -10.67 -21.66 19.10
CA PRO A 51 -11.90 -21.69 19.87
C PRO A 51 -11.78 -20.96 21.23
N GLY A 52 -12.75 -20.09 21.50
CA GLY A 52 -12.78 -19.28 22.73
C GLY A 52 -11.80 -18.10 22.78
N GLN A 53 -10.94 -17.94 21.79
CA GLN A 53 -9.93 -16.87 21.74
C GLN A 53 -10.14 -15.91 20.55
N ALA A 54 -10.13 -16.41 19.32
CA ALA A 54 -10.29 -15.61 18.11
C ALA A 54 -11.08 -16.34 17.03
N GLU A 55 -11.84 -15.59 16.27
CA GLU A 55 -12.61 -16.02 15.11
C GLU A 55 -11.88 -15.60 13.82
N PHE A 56 -11.89 -16.47 12.82
CA PHE A 56 -11.23 -16.25 11.53
C PHE A 56 -12.20 -16.44 10.37
N PHE A 57 -12.13 -15.51 9.40
CA PHE A 57 -13.04 -15.47 8.26
C PHE A 57 -12.28 -15.15 6.97
N HIS A 58 -12.82 -15.59 5.86
CA HIS A 58 -12.63 -14.97 4.57
C HIS A 58 -13.60 -13.79 4.49
N LEU A 59 -13.08 -12.58 4.25
CA LEU A 59 -13.87 -11.39 4.01
C LEU A 59 -13.84 -11.09 2.51
N TYR A 60 -15.00 -10.86 1.92
CA TYR A 60 -15.13 -10.47 0.52
C TYR A 60 -15.89 -9.16 0.41
N PHE A 61 -15.44 -8.30 -0.49
CA PHE A 61 -16.14 -7.06 -0.81
C PHE A 61 -16.04 -6.71 -2.30
N THR A 62 -16.88 -5.81 -2.76
CA THR A 62 -16.83 -5.29 -4.13
C THR A 62 -15.84 -4.15 -4.21
N GLY A 63 -14.76 -4.35 -4.97
CA GLY A 63 -13.78 -3.34 -5.33
C GLY A 63 -14.16 -2.60 -6.62
N MET A 64 -13.24 -1.73 -7.07
CA MET A 64 -13.45 -0.96 -8.29
C MET A 64 -13.77 -1.86 -9.49
N GLN A 65 -14.62 -1.35 -10.38
CA GLN A 65 -15.08 -2.05 -11.59
C GLN A 65 -15.89 -3.34 -11.30
N GLY A 66 -16.32 -3.55 -10.06
CA GLY A 66 -17.07 -4.73 -9.64
C GLY A 66 -16.22 -5.97 -9.33
N ALA A 67 -14.91 -5.84 -9.22
CA ALA A 67 -14.03 -6.96 -8.86
C ALA A 67 -14.34 -7.47 -7.45
N ARG A 68 -14.36 -8.79 -7.25
CA ARG A 68 -14.50 -9.41 -5.94
C ARG A 68 -13.16 -9.46 -5.24
N ILE A 69 -12.99 -8.64 -4.21
CA ILE A 69 -11.76 -8.53 -3.44
C ILE A 69 -11.86 -9.43 -2.20
N HIS A 70 -10.83 -10.22 -2.00
CA HIS A 70 -10.67 -11.13 -0.87
C HIS A 70 -9.74 -10.58 0.19
N CYS A 71 -10.08 -10.81 1.45
CA CYS A 71 -9.19 -10.60 2.60
C CYS A 71 -9.27 -11.79 3.55
N LYS A 72 -8.20 -12.04 4.27
CA LYS A 72 -8.27 -12.80 5.51
C LYS A 72 -8.56 -11.85 6.66
N PHE A 73 -9.53 -12.22 7.47
CA PHE A 73 -10.04 -11.41 8.57
C PHE A 73 -10.01 -12.19 9.87
N ALA A 74 -9.61 -11.54 10.95
CA ALA A 74 -9.69 -12.13 12.29
C ALA A 74 -10.08 -11.09 13.33
N ARG A 75 -10.73 -11.56 14.39
CA ARG A 75 -11.10 -10.73 15.57
C ARG A 75 -11.19 -11.59 16.84
N PRO A 76 -11.07 -11.00 18.03
CA PRO A 76 -11.23 -11.73 19.27
C PRO A 76 -12.69 -12.22 19.45
N VAL A 77 -12.87 -13.38 20.09
CA VAL A 77 -14.21 -13.88 20.46
C VAL A 77 -14.84 -12.97 21.52
N LYS A 78 -14.09 -12.64 22.58
CA LYS A 78 -14.56 -11.73 23.63
C LYS A 78 -14.30 -10.29 23.23
N ARG A 79 -15.33 -9.48 23.22
CA ARG A 79 -15.30 -8.06 22.83
C ARG A 79 -15.99 -7.23 23.91
N GLU A 80 -15.28 -6.26 24.46
CA GLU A 80 -15.82 -5.26 25.38
C GLU A 80 -15.75 -3.90 24.67
N GLY A 81 -16.90 -3.43 24.16
CA GLY A 81 -16.99 -2.22 23.37
C GLY A 81 -16.42 -2.37 21.96
N LYS A 82 -16.16 -1.24 21.32
CA LYS A 82 -15.55 -1.17 19.99
C LYS A 82 -14.05 -1.39 20.04
N LEU A 83 -13.51 -2.14 19.10
CA LEU A 83 -12.12 -2.57 19.03
C LEU A 83 -11.29 -1.71 18.07
N PRO A 84 -9.99 -1.53 18.34
CA PRO A 84 -9.06 -1.02 17.31
C PRO A 84 -8.90 -2.05 16.20
N ALA A 85 -8.54 -1.55 14.99
CA ALA A 85 -8.33 -2.43 13.84
C ALA A 85 -7.00 -2.16 13.15
N VAL A 86 -6.46 -3.18 12.48
CA VAL A 86 -5.25 -3.10 11.65
C VAL A 86 -5.55 -3.64 10.26
N LEU A 87 -5.17 -2.88 9.24
CA LEU A 87 -5.17 -3.30 7.83
C LEU A 87 -3.76 -3.74 7.46
N ARG A 88 -3.64 -4.88 6.78
CA ARG A 88 -2.35 -5.40 6.35
C ARG A 88 -2.31 -5.64 4.85
N PHE A 89 -1.23 -5.18 4.20
CA PHE A 89 -1.01 -5.31 2.78
C PHE A 89 0.26 -6.09 2.49
N HIS A 90 0.22 -6.96 1.48
CA HIS A 90 1.32 -7.87 1.14
C HIS A 90 2.31 -7.28 0.14
N GLY A 91 3.50 -7.89 0.03
CA GLY A 91 4.53 -7.56 -0.93
C GLY A 91 4.14 -7.91 -2.39
N TYR A 92 4.98 -7.47 -3.33
CA TYR A 92 4.74 -7.62 -4.78
C TYR A 92 4.45 -9.07 -5.18
N SER A 93 3.38 -9.26 -5.96
CA SER A 93 2.92 -10.57 -6.45
C SER A 93 2.62 -11.63 -5.37
N GLY A 94 2.57 -11.23 -4.08
CA GLY A 94 2.24 -12.08 -2.96
C GLY A 94 0.74 -12.25 -2.73
N ASP A 95 0.40 -12.68 -1.52
CA ASP A 95 -0.96 -12.84 -1.01
C ASP A 95 -1.06 -12.40 0.46
N CYS A 96 -2.25 -12.42 1.03
CA CYS A 96 -2.51 -12.01 2.41
C CYS A 96 -1.94 -12.96 3.49
N GLY A 97 -1.18 -13.98 3.12
CA GLY A 97 -0.50 -14.91 4.01
C GLY A 97 -1.43 -15.94 4.66
N SER A 98 -0.97 -16.57 5.74
CA SER A 98 -1.76 -17.55 6.49
C SER A 98 -2.63 -16.91 7.57
N PHE A 99 -3.74 -17.56 7.95
CA PHE A 99 -4.56 -17.11 9.08
C PHE A 99 -3.76 -17.06 10.40
N SER A 100 -2.84 -17.98 10.61
CA SER A 100 -1.98 -17.99 11.81
C SER A 100 -1.16 -16.70 11.97
N SER A 101 -0.78 -16.05 10.86
CA SER A 101 -0.06 -14.78 10.90
C SER A 101 -0.91 -13.58 11.37
N LEU A 102 -2.23 -13.73 11.44
CA LEU A 102 -3.16 -12.74 11.97
C LEU A 102 -3.44 -12.93 13.45
N ALA A 103 -3.15 -14.14 13.98
CA ALA A 103 -3.53 -14.52 15.35
C ALA A 103 -2.96 -13.58 16.42
N GLY A 104 -1.72 -13.11 16.24
CA GLY A 104 -1.07 -12.20 17.19
C GLY A 104 -1.86 -10.92 17.43
N TYR A 105 -2.42 -10.31 16.40
CA TYR A 105 -3.27 -9.13 16.49
C TYR A 105 -4.63 -9.45 17.13
N ALA A 106 -5.30 -10.52 16.67
CA ALA A 106 -6.60 -10.91 17.20
C ALA A 106 -6.53 -11.26 18.70
N LEU A 107 -5.49 -12.01 19.13
CA LEU A 107 -5.28 -12.36 20.54
C LEU A 107 -4.96 -11.13 21.41
N GLN A 108 -4.40 -10.08 20.83
CA GLN A 108 -4.19 -8.81 21.51
C GLN A 108 -5.42 -7.88 21.48
N GLY A 109 -6.56 -8.32 20.98
CA GLY A 109 -7.81 -7.56 21.01
C GLY A 109 -7.99 -6.60 19.82
N PHE A 110 -7.33 -6.85 18.68
CA PHE A 110 -7.55 -6.12 17.43
C PHE A 110 -8.48 -6.88 16.49
N VAL A 111 -9.26 -6.14 15.73
CA VAL A 111 -9.71 -6.61 14.41
C VAL A 111 -8.55 -6.50 13.45
N ILE A 112 -8.32 -7.51 12.62
CA ILE A 112 -7.30 -7.46 11.58
C ILE A 112 -7.85 -7.94 10.24
N ALA A 113 -7.61 -7.18 9.18
CA ALA A 113 -7.93 -7.52 7.80
C ALA A 113 -6.68 -7.46 6.93
N ALA A 114 -6.30 -8.59 6.34
CA ALA A 114 -5.18 -8.69 5.41
C ALA A 114 -5.72 -8.90 3.99
N MET A 115 -5.49 -7.93 3.09
CA MET A 115 -6.05 -7.90 1.74
C MET A 115 -5.17 -8.63 0.75
N ASP A 116 -5.79 -9.42 -0.14
CA ASP A 116 -5.20 -9.85 -1.40
C ASP A 116 -5.35 -8.74 -2.44
N CYS A 117 -4.24 -8.29 -3.04
CA CYS A 117 -4.31 -7.37 -4.18
C CYS A 117 -4.93 -8.09 -5.39
N ARG A 118 -5.78 -7.36 -6.13
CA ARG A 118 -6.42 -7.88 -7.34
C ARG A 118 -5.41 -8.47 -8.33
N GLY A 119 -5.71 -9.65 -8.88
CA GLY A 119 -4.90 -10.29 -9.92
C GLY A 119 -3.45 -10.60 -9.57
N GLN A 120 -3.11 -10.70 -8.26
CA GLN A 120 -1.80 -11.16 -7.78
C GLN A 120 -1.89 -12.59 -7.20
N GLY A 121 -1.04 -12.97 -6.25
CA GLY A 121 -0.93 -14.36 -5.77
C GLY A 121 -2.12 -14.89 -4.96
N GLY A 122 -3.06 -14.02 -4.54
CA GLY A 122 -4.22 -14.39 -3.72
C GLY A 122 -5.49 -14.70 -4.51
N GLN A 123 -6.66 -14.48 -3.87
CA GLN A 123 -7.98 -14.85 -4.38
C GLN A 123 -8.78 -13.67 -4.94
N SER A 124 -8.23 -12.45 -4.92
CA SER A 124 -8.93 -11.28 -5.48
C SER A 124 -8.96 -11.28 -7.00
N GLU A 125 -10.12 -10.95 -7.55
CA GLU A 125 -10.31 -10.83 -9.00
C GLU A 125 -9.64 -9.57 -9.54
N ASP A 126 -9.17 -9.62 -10.81
CA ASP A 126 -8.83 -8.46 -11.61
C ASP A 126 -9.59 -8.51 -12.93
N ILE A 127 -10.58 -7.66 -13.06
CA ILE A 127 -11.47 -7.58 -14.24
C ILE A 127 -11.14 -6.37 -15.14
N GLY A 128 -10.06 -5.64 -14.84
CA GLY A 128 -9.61 -4.49 -15.62
C GLY A 128 -9.25 -4.89 -17.06
N ARG A 129 -9.72 -4.11 -18.04
CA ARG A 129 -9.27 -4.24 -19.42
C ARG A 129 -7.97 -3.47 -19.59
N VAL A 130 -6.92 -4.15 -20.06
CA VAL A 130 -5.60 -3.55 -20.30
C VAL A 130 -5.23 -3.72 -21.76
N LYS A 131 -4.77 -2.62 -22.38
CA LYS A 131 -4.22 -2.61 -23.73
C LYS A 131 -2.72 -2.29 -23.64
N GLY A 132 -1.89 -3.08 -24.30
CA GLY A 132 -0.43 -2.96 -24.19
C GLY A 132 0.03 -3.26 -22.74
N GLY A 133 1.26 -2.95 -22.40
CA GLY A 133 1.78 -2.89 -21.03
C GLY A 133 1.50 -4.02 -20.03
N THR A 134 1.10 -5.21 -20.49
CA THR A 134 0.82 -6.38 -19.65
C THR A 134 1.90 -7.44 -19.70
N LEU A 135 2.97 -7.17 -20.47
CA LEU A 135 4.02 -8.16 -20.71
C LEU A 135 4.73 -8.54 -19.44
N TYR A 136 4.98 -7.56 -18.58
CA TYR A 136 5.72 -7.76 -17.36
C TYR A 136 5.46 -6.62 -16.35
N GLY A 137 5.35 -6.96 -15.07
CA GLY A 137 5.20 -6.01 -13.98
C GLY A 137 3.82 -5.35 -13.88
N HIS A 138 3.39 -5.04 -12.65
CA HIS A 138 2.06 -4.47 -12.40
C HIS A 138 2.01 -2.95 -12.62
N ILE A 139 3.14 -2.23 -12.42
CA ILE A 139 3.18 -0.76 -12.51
C ILE A 139 2.90 -0.23 -13.90
N VAL A 140 3.21 -0.99 -14.95
CA VAL A 140 2.99 -0.58 -16.34
C VAL A 140 1.61 -0.98 -16.88
N ARG A 141 0.82 -1.73 -16.11
CA ARG A 141 -0.51 -2.17 -16.55
C ARG A 141 -1.47 -0.98 -16.61
N GLY A 142 -2.04 -0.76 -17.78
CA GLY A 142 -2.91 0.37 -18.07
C GLY A 142 -2.19 1.66 -18.48
N LEU A 143 -0.86 1.65 -18.58
CA LEU A 143 -0.06 2.83 -18.91
C LEU A 143 -0.34 3.35 -20.35
N ASP A 144 -0.65 2.46 -21.31
CA ASP A 144 -1.09 2.83 -22.66
C ASP A 144 -2.62 3.00 -22.78
N GLY A 145 -3.35 3.06 -21.68
CA GLY A 145 -4.78 3.36 -21.67
C GLY A 145 -5.08 4.78 -22.14
N GLU A 146 -6.35 5.04 -22.47
CA GLU A 146 -6.81 6.37 -22.93
C GLU A 146 -6.74 7.42 -21.82
N SER A 147 -6.87 6.98 -20.54
CA SER A 147 -6.80 7.85 -19.37
C SER A 147 -6.00 7.22 -18.22
N PRO A 148 -5.54 8.01 -17.23
CA PRO A 148 -4.93 7.48 -16.01
C PRO A 148 -5.86 6.56 -15.21
N ASP A 149 -7.18 6.60 -15.43
CA ASP A 149 -8.15 5.71 -14.77
C ASP A 149 -7.95 4.24 -15.12
N MET A 150 -7.22 3.96 -16.21
CA MET A 150 -6.87 2.61 -16.65
C MET A 150 -5.68 2.01 -15.87
N LEU A 151 -4.96 2.80 -15.08
CA LEU A 151 -3.81 2.33 -14.31
C LEU A 151 -4.23 1.28 -13.28
N TYR A 152 -3.54 0.15 -13.29
CA TYR A 152 -3.81 -0.96 -12.37
C TYR A 152 -3.73 -0.52 -10.90
N PHE A 153 -2.66 0.19 -10.51
CA PHE A 153 -2.50 0.65 -9.12
C PHE A 153 -3.50 1.71 -8.68
N ARG A 154 -4.15 2.44 -9.59
CA ARG A 154 -5.33 3.24 -9.21
C ARG A 154 -6.37 2.38 -8.51
N ASN A 155 -6.73 1.27 -9.14
CA ASN A 155 -7.76 0.39 -8.59
C ASN A 155 -7.29 -0.30 -7.30
N VAL A 156 -6.02 -0.71 -7.22
CA VAL A 156 -5.45 -1.29 -5.99
C VAL A 156 -5.46 -0.30 -4.84
N PHE A 157 -5.10 0.96 -5.08
CA PHE A 157 -5.13 2.03 -4.06
C PHE A 157 -6.55 2.29 -3.56
N LEU A 158 -7.52 2.31 -4.47
CA LEU A 158 -8.94 2.43 -4.12
C LEU A 158 -9.47 1.21 -3.37
N ASP A 159 -9.02 0.00 -3.69
CA ASP A 159 -9.39 -1.20 -2.92
C ASP A 159 -8.85 -1.12 -1.48
N CYS A 160 -7.64 -0.58 -1.27
CA CYS A 160 -7.10 -0.33 0.07
C CYS A 160 -7.96 0.68 0.86
N ALA A 161 -8.35 1.79 0.23
CA ALA A 161 -9.23 2.79 0.84
C ALA A 161 -10.64 2.23 1.10
N GLN A 162 -11.18 1.42 0.18
CA GLN A 162 -12.47 0.75 0.34
C GLN A 162 -12.46 -0.24 1.50
N LEU A 163 -11.39 -1.04 1.64
CA LEU A 163 -11.24 -1.92 2.81
C LEU A 163 -11.22 -1.11 4.11
N ALA A 164 -10.51 0.02 4.14
CA ALA A 164 -10.48 0.90 5.31
C ALA A 164 -11.88 1.41 5.67
N ARG A 165 -12.66 1.89 4.69
CA ARG A 165 -14.06 2.31 4.89
C ARG A 165 -14.94 1.19 5.42
N ILE A 166 -14.82 0.00 4.86
CA ILE A 166 -15.60 -1.17 5.29
C ILE A 166 -15.28 -1.51 6.75
N VAL A 167 -13.99 -1.62 7.09
CA VAL A 167 -13.56 -1.96 8.45
C VAL A 167 -13.97 -0.87 9.45
N MET A 168 -13.83 0.41 9.10
CA MET A 168 -14.30 1.54 9.93
C MET A 168 -15.82 1.55 10.14
N ALA A 169 -16.59 1.01 9.19
CA ALA A 169 -18.06 0.92 9.29
C ALA A 169 -18.56 -0.31 10.05
N MET A 170 -17.70 -1.24 10.44
CA MET A 170 -18.09 -2.43 11.22
C MET A 170 -18.57 -2.03 12.63
N GLU A 171 -19.64 -2.65 13.10
CA GLU A 171 -20.27 -2.34 14.38
C GLU A 171 -19.31 -2.49 15.59
N ASP A 172 -18.43 -3.50 15.53
CA ASP A 172 -17.47 -3.82 16.55
C ASP A 172 -16.10 -3.12 16.41
N VAL A 173 -15.95 -2.19 15.45
CA VAL A 173 -14.72 -1.42 15.24
C VAL A 173 -14.88 0.02 15.68
N ASP A 174 -13.86 0.57 16.33
CA ASP A 174 -13.73 1.99 16.57
C ASP A 174 -13.06 2.64 15.35
N GLU A 175 -13.84 3.39 14.59
CA GLU A 175 -13.39 4.04 13.35
C GLU A 175 -12.23 5.04 13.57
N THR A 176 -12.04 5.52 14.79
CA THR A 176 -10.94 6.43 15.14
C THR A 176 -9.64 5.71 15.49
N ARG A 177 -9.68 4.39 15.63
CA ARG A 177 -8.56 3.53 16.04
C ARG A 177 -8.23 2.47 15.00
N VAL A 178 -8.12 2.89 13.73
CA VAL A 178 -7.75 2.02 12.62
C VAL A 178 -6.36 2.39 12.11
N GLY A 179 -5.46 1.40 12.02
CA GLY A 179 -4.11 1.56 11.50
C GLY A 179 -3.86 0.69 10.27
N ALA A 180 -2.77 0.96 9.55
CA ALA A 180 -2.35 0.17 8.39
C ALA A 180 -0.85 -0.14 8.42
N THR A 181 -0.48 -1.32 7.89
CA THR A 181 0.93 -1.75 7.78
C THR A 181 1.15 -2.69 6.61
N GLY A 182 2.40 -2.78 6.18
CA GLY A 182 2.84 -3.71 5.15
C GLY A 182 4.28 -3.43 4.72
N GLY A 183 4.90 -4.42 4.08
CA GLY A 183 6.28 -4.33 3.57
C GLY A 183 6.34 -4.26 2.05
N SER A 184 7.33 -3.57 1.50
CA SER A 184 7.56 -3.44 0.05
C SER A 184 6.34 -2.86 -0.67
N GLN A 185 5.70 -3.58 -1.59
CA GLN A 185 4.41 -3.17 -2.16
C GLN A 185 3.40 -2.86 -1.05
N GLY A 186 3.32 -3.71 -0.02
CA GLY A 186 2.46 -3.47 1.13
C GLY A 186 2.78 -2.17 1.87
N GLY A 187 4.05 -1.77 1.92
CA GLY A 187 4.48 -0.48 2.45
C GLY A 187 3.97 0.70 1.60
N GLY A 188 4.07 0.59 0.27
CA GLY A 188 3.48 1.57 -0.65
C GLY A 188 1.96 1.62 -0.54
N LEU A 189 1.29 0.47 -0.41
CA LEU A 189 -0.17 0.40 -0.21
C LEU A 189 -0.59 0.97 1.15
N THR A 190 0.26 0.84 2.16
CA THR A 190 0.05 1.49 3.47
C THR A 190 0.05 3.01 3.35
N LEU A 191 1.01 3.57 2.59
CA LEU A 191 1.05 5.01 2.29
C LEU A 191 -0.17 5.47 1.48
N ALA A 192 -0.52 4.74 0.42
CA ALA A 192 -1.70 5.03 -0.41
C ALA A 192 -3.00 4.97 0.41
N CYS A 193 -3.18 3.92 1.23
CA CYS A 193 -4.32 3.80 2.13
C CYS A 193 -4.41 5.01 3.07
N ALA A 194 -3.29 5.43 3.68
CA ALA A 194 -3.25 6.58 4.58
C ALA A 194 -3.54 7.90 3.87
N ALA A 195 -3.09 8.05 2.62
CA ALA A 195 -3.34 9.25 1.81
C ALA A 195 -4.82 9.37 1.36
N LEU A 196 -5.46 8.23 1.11
CA LEU A 196 -6.83 8.16 0.60
C LEU A 196 -7.89 7.91 1.70
N THR A 197 -7.46 7.76 2.94
CA THR A 197 -8.34 7.55 4.11
C THR A 197 -7.96 8.54 5.21
N PRO A 198 -8.46 9.79 5.16
CA PRO A 198 -8.08 10.83 6.12
C PRO A 198 -8.36 10.50 7.59
N GLY A 199 -9.29 9.57 7.87
CA GLY A 199 -9.62 9.08 9.21
C GLY A 199 -8.67 8.00 9.75
N LEU A 200 -7.69 7.53 8.95
CA LEU A 200 -6.73 6.54 9.42
C LEU A 200 -5.89 7.11 10.58
N ASN A 201 -5.80 6.37 11.70
CA ASN A 201 -5.11 6.81 12.90
C ASN A 201 -3.58 6.80 12.73
N ARG A 202 -3.04 5.68 12.24
CA ARG A 202 -1.59 5.52 12.05
C ARG A 202 -1.23 4.59 10.91
N ALA A 203 -0.02 4.75 10.38
CA ALA A 203 0.52 3.95 9.30
C ALA A 203 1.96 3.53 9.60
N ALA A 204 2.29 2.26 9.36
CA ALA A 204 3.62 1.70 9.55
C ALA A 204 4.12 1.06 8.23
N PRO A 205 4.52 1.85 7.22
CA PRO A 205 5.11 1.33 5.99
C PRO A 205 6.54 0.84 6.22
N CYS A 206 6.86 -0.38 5.74
CA CYS A 206 8.19 -0.94 5.80
C CYS A 206 8.78 -1.02 4.37
N VAL A 207 9.97 -0.46 4.15
CA VAL A 207 10.68 -0.43 2.85
C VAL A 207 9.73 -0.16 1.66
N PRO A 208 8.96 0.95 1.65
CA PRO A 208 7.84 1.13 0.74
C PRO A 208 8.25 1.19 -0.73
N PHE A 209 7.61 0.34 -1.55
CA PHE A 209 7.59 0.38 -3.01
C PHE A 209 6.59 1.44 -3.51
N LEU A 210 6.45 1.63 -4.82
CA LEU A 210 5.50 2.56 -5.45
C LEU A 210 5.78 4.05 -5.10
N CYS A 211 7.06 4.41 -5.05
CA CYS A 211 7.54 5.76 -4.76
C CYS A 211 8.59 6.17 -5.78
N ASP A 212 8.45 7.37 -6.35
CA ASP A 212 9.43 8.04 -7.21
C ASP A 212 9.97 7.16 -8.35
N TYR A 213 9.08 6.74 -9.25
CA TYR A 213 9.41 5.85 -10.38
C TYR A 213 10.54 6.39 -11.27
N ARG A 214 10.58 7.72 -11.51
CA ARG A 214 11.64 8.34 -12.31
C ARG A 214 12.99 8.20 -11.62
N ARG A 215 13.06 8.32 -10.30
CA ARG A 215 14.31 8.14 -9.55
C ARG A 215 14.89 6.75 -9.75
N VAL A 216 14.05 5.70 -9.66
CA VAL A 216 14.46 4.31 -9.93
C VAL A 216 15.01 4.17 -11.36
N TRP A 217 14.35 4.79 -12.32
CA TRP A 217 14.76 4.80 -13.73
C TRP A 217 16.13 5.45 -13.89
N GLU A 218 16.32 6.65 -13.37
CA GLU A 218 17.57 7.42 -13.42
C GLU A 218 18.75 6.72 -12.72
N MET A 219 18.48 5.85 -11.73
CA MET A 219 19.50 5.03 -11.05
C MET A 219 19.85 3.75 -11.80
N ASP A 220 19.21 3.46 -12.93
CA ASP A 220 19.31 2.18 -13.68
C ASP A 220 18.92 0.95 -12.80
N LEU A 221 18.01 1.15 -11.87
CA LEU A 221 17.46 0.14 -10.97
C LEU A 221 16.06 -0.34 -11.38
N ALA A 222 15.65 -0.14 -12.66
CA ALA A 222 14.42 -0.69 -13.22
C ALA A 222 14.53 -2.21 -13.40
N LYS A 223 14.65 -2.93 -12.28
CA LYS A 223 14.76 -4.39 -12.16
C LYS A 223 13.75 -4.90 -11.14
N ASP A 224 13.66 -6.20 -10.95
CA ASP A 224 12.75 -6.86 -10.02
C ASP A 224 11.31 -6.34 -10.18
N ALA A 225 10.69 -5.81 -9.15
CA ALA A 225 9.34 -5.25 -9.20
C ALA A 225 9.20 -4.03 -10.14
N TYR A 226 10.29 -3.33 -10.46
CA TYR A 226 10.32 -2.21 -11.43
C TYR A 226 10.71 -2.63 -12.85
N SER A 227 11.04 -3.91 -13.11
CA SER A 227 11.48 -4.38 -14.44
C SER A 227 10.51 -4.05 -15.57
N GLY A 228 9.22 -4.00 -15.26
CA GLY A 228 8.19 -3.60 -16.21
C GLY A 228 8.42 -2.23 -16.86
N LEU A 229 9.09 -1.29 -16.19
CA LEU A 229 9.46 0.01 -16.80
C LEU A 229 10.42 -0.18 -17.98
N LYS A 230 11.48 -0.99 -17.78
CA LYS A 230 12.47 -1.26 -18.82
C LYS A 230 11.85 -1.99 -20.01
N ASP A 231 11.03 -3.01 -19.73
CA ASP A 231 10.34 -3.77 -20.77
C ASP A 231 9.35 -2.90 -21.53
N TYR A 232 8.63 -2.02 -20.81
CA TYR A 232 7.71 -1.07 -21.43
C TYR A 232 8.42 -0.14 -22.43
N PHE A 233 9.51 0.51 -22.05
CA PHE A 233 10.27 1.37 -22.96
C PHE A 233 10.81 0.58 -24.15
N ARG A 234 11.39 -0.60 -23.94
CA ARG A 234 11.93 -1.44 -25.02
C ARG A 234 10.88 -1.82 -26.09
N HIS A 235 9.64 -2.06 -25.68
CA HIS A 235 8.59 -2.54 -26.58
C HIS A 235 7.68 -1.45 -27.10
N PHE A 236 7.41 -0.41 -26.34
CA PHE A 236 6.37 0.58 -26.65
C PHE A 236 6.90 2.00 -26.86
N ASP A 237 8.13 2.29 -26.43
CA ASP A 237 8.78 3.59 -26.63
C ASP A 237 10.32 3.46 -26.72
N PRO A 238 10.86 2.68 -27.69
CA PRO A 238 12.28 2.30 -27.73
C PRO A 238 13.23 3.48 -28.00
N ARG A 239 12.73 4.65 -28.35
CA ARG A 239 13.51 5.87 -28.54
C ARG A 239 13.26 6.91 -27.45
N HIS A 240 12.47 6.55 -26.42
CA HIS A 240 12.11 7.40 -25.27
C HIS A 240 11.47 8.74 -25.67
N GLU A 241 10.70 8.75 -26.77
CA GLU A 241 10.04 9.96 -27.27
C GLU A 241 8.91 10.44 -26.38
N ARG A 242 8.33 9.53 -25.55
CA ARG A 242 7.24 9.79 -24.62
C ARG A 242 7.65 9.72 -23.16
N GLU A 243 8.94 9.68 -22.84
CA GLU A 243 9.43 9.44 -21.49
C GLU A 243 8.79 10.37 -20.46
N SER A 244 8.77 11.69 -20.70
CA SER A 244 8.16 12.66 -19.80
C SER A 244 6.66 12.38 -19.58
N ALA A 245 5.91 12.14 -20.66
CA ALA A 245 4.47 11.85 -20.58
C ALA A 245 4.19 10.54 -19.80
N ILE A 246 5.07 9.53 -19.94
CA ILE A 246 4.96 8.25 -19.23
C ILE A 246 5.17 8.47 -17.73
N PHE A 247 6.22 9.19 -17.32
CA PHE A 247 6.45 9.46 -15.90
C PHE A 247 5.42 10.41 -15.29
N THR A 248 4.91 11.40 -16.04
CA THR A 248 3.77 12.21 -15.61
C THR A 248 2.54 11.32 -15.34
N ARG A 249 2.26 10.35 -16.23
CA ARG A 249 1.15 9.41 -16.02
C ARG A 249 1.37 8.50 -14.81
N LEU A 250 2.57 7.98 -14.60
CA LEU A 250 2.93 7.24 -13.40
C LEU A 250 2.81 8.10 -12.12
N GLY A 251 2.93 9.42 -12.26
CA GLY A 251 2.77 10.37 -11.18
C GLY A 251 1.42 10.30 -10.46
N TYR A 252 0.35 9.85 -11.14
CA TYR A 252 -0.97 9.63 -10.50
C TYR A 252 -0.95 8.50 -9.46
N ILE A 253 -0.09 7.51 -9.62
CA ILE A 253 0.03 6.35 -8.72
C ILE A 253 1.37 6.34 -7.96
N ASP A 254 2.02 7.49 -7.83
CA ASP A 254 3.26 7.67 -7.07
C ASP A 254 2.94 8.17 -5.66
N ASN A 255 3.29 7.39 -4.64
CA ASN A 255 3.06 7.77 -3.25
C ASN A 255 3.75 9.08 -2.86
N LYS A 256 4.85 9.48 -3.53
CA LYS A 256 5.46 10.80 -3.34
C LYS A 256 4.44 11.92 -3.58
N ASN A 257 3.64 11.78 -4.62
CA ASN A 257 2.65 12.79 -5.02
C ASN A 257 1.36 12.75 -4.17
N LEU A 258 1.10 11.63 -3.46
CA LEU A 258 -0.05 11.48 -2.57
C LEU A 258 0.27 11.78 -1.11
N ALA A 259 1.54 11.74 -0.72
CA ALA A 259 1.97 11.76 0.69
C ALA A 259 1.51 13.02 1.47
N HIS A 260 1.34 14.16 0.81
CA HIS A 260 0.83 15.39 1.42
C HIS A 260 -0.63 15.27 1.92
N ARG A 261 -1.38 14.29 1.41
CA ARG A 261 -2.76 13.99 1.83
C ARG A 261 -2.83 13.19 3.14
N ILE A 262 -1.72 12.58 3.58
CA ILE A 262 -1.67 11.74 4.79
C ILE A 262 -1.93 12.60 6.03
N ARG A 263 -2.90 12.16 6.85
CA ARG A 263 -3.23 12.76 8.16
C ARG A 263 -2.86 11.84 9.32
N ALA A 264 -2.72 10.55 9.05
CA ALA A 264 -2.29 9.53 10.00
C ALA A 264 -0.89 9.84 10.57
N LYS A 265 -0.62 9.43 11.81
CA LYS A 265 0.76 9.34 12.31
C LYS A 265 1.51 8.27 11.53
N VAL A 266 2.76 8.54 11.13
CA VAL A 266 3.55 7.59 10.32
C VAL A 266 4.85 7.21 11.01
N THR A 267 5.10 5.90 11.13
CA THR A 267 6.42 5.36 11.46
C THR A 267 6.92 4.51 10.30
N MET A 268 7.85 5.02 9.51
CA MET A 268 8.44 4.32 8.36
C MET A 268 9.71 3.57 8.77
N PHE A 269 9.90 2.37 8.21
CA PHE A 269 11.09 1.54 8.41
C PHE A 269 11.85 1.44 7.08
N THR A 270 13.16 1.73 7.10
CA THR A 270 13.98 1.88 5.88
C THR A 270 15.33 1.22 6.04
N GLY A 271 15.68 0.32 5.11
CA GLY A 271 17.04 -0.19 4.94
C GLY A 271 17.86 0.72 4.02
N LEU A 272 19.03 1.22 4.48
CA LEU A 272 19.84 2.15 3.69
C LEU A 272 20.64 1.49 2.56
N MET A 273 20.67 0.15 2.51
CA MET A 273 21.30 -0.64 1.44
C MET A 273 20.26 -1.24 0.47
N ASP A 274 19.01 -0.75 0.48
CA ASP A 274 17.95 -1.25 -0.37
C ASP A 274 18.16 -0.85 -1.84
N THR A 275 18.38 -1.86 -2.71
CA THR A 275 18.55 -1.68 -4.17
C THR A 275 17.29 -1.99 -4.96
N ILE A 276 16.22 -2.44 -4.30
CA ILE A 276 14.90 -2.71 -4.92
C ILE A 276 14.02 -1.47 -4.77
N CYS A 277 13.87 -0.97 -3.53
CA CYS A 277 13.20 0.28 -3.22
C CYS A 277 14.24 1.27 -2.66
N PRO A 278 15.00 1.97 -3.52
CA PRO A 278 16.12 2.79 -3.06
C PRO A 278 15.72 3.80 -1.98
N PRO A 279 16.56 4.03 -0.96
CA PRO A 279 16.26 4.95 0.13
C PRO A 279 15.76 6.32 -0.34
N SER A 280 16.34 6.88 -1.41
CA SER A 280 15.88 8.17 -1.94
C SER A 280 14.43 8.15 -2.41
N THR A 281 13.93 7.02 -2.94
CA THR A 281 12.53 6.91 -3.36
C THR A 281 11.58 6.86 -2.16
N GLN A 282 11.97 6.14 -1.11
CA GLN A 282 11.23 6.05 0.14
C GLN A 282 11.19 7.42 0.85
N PHE A 283 12.34 8.11 0.93
CA PHE A 283 12.44 9.45 1.50
C PHE A 283 11.70 10.50 0.66
N ALA A 284 11.62 10.35 -0.66
CA ALA A 284 10.80 11.24 -1.50
C ALA A 284 9.33 11.24 -1.04
N ALA A 285 8.74 10.07 -0.77
CA ALA A 285 7.40 10.01 -0.20
C ALA A 285 7.38 10.52 1.26
N TYR A 286 8.30 10.05 2.09
CA TYR A 286 8.36 10.44 3.51
C TYR A 286 8.46 11.96 3.71
N ASN A 287 9.27 12.65 2.93
CA ASN A 287 9.50 14.10 3.08
C ASN A 287 8.24 14.93 2.75
N HIS A 288 7.35 14.43 1.89
CA HIS A 288 6.07 15.07 1.57
C HIS A 288 4.96 14.84 2.61
N ILE A 289 5.13 13.91 3.56
CA ILE A 289 4.18 13.73 4.67
C ILE A 289 4.27 14.95 5.58
N THR A 290 3.14 15.56 5.88
CA THR A 290 3.04 16.77 6.74
C THR A 290 2.55 16.48 8.15
N SER A 291 1.92 15.31 8.39
CA SER A 291 1.51 14.84 9.71
C SER A 291 2.69 14.39 10.55
N GLU A 292 2.43 14.04 11.83
CA GLU A 292 3.44 13.47 12.73
C GLU A 292 4.09 12.24 12.09
N LYS A 293 5.41 12.27 11.94
CA LYS A 293 6.15 11.20 11.27
C LYS A 293 7.49 10.89 11.92
N LYS A 294 7.88 9.62 11.86
CA LYS A 294 9.17 9.10 12.30
C LYS A 294 9.71 8.12 11.27
N VAL A 295 11.04 8.04 11.15
CA VAL A 295 11.71 7.01 10.36
C VAL A 295 12.66 6.21 11.25
N VAL A 296 12.61 4.87 11.13
CA VAL A 296 13.53 3.93 11.74
C VAL A 296 14.50 3.47 10.66
N LEU A 297 15.81 3.69 10.87
CA LEU A 297 16.85 3.42 9.88
C LEU A 297 17.63 2.18 10.24
N TYR A 298 17.87 1.34 9.23
CA TYR A 298 18.71 0.16 9.29
C TYR A 298 19.89 0.34 8.32
N PRO A 299 21.07 0.81 8.80
CA PRO A 299 22.16 1.26 7.94
C PRO A 299 22.72 0.20 7.00
N ASP A 300 22.76 -1.06 7.44
CA ASP A 300 23.43 -2.17 6.72
C ASP A 300 22.44 -3.14 6.05
N PHE A 301 21.13 -2.84 6.10
CA PHE A 301 20.08 -3.71 5.56
C PHE A 301 19.58 -3.22 4.19
N GLY A 302 19.29 -4.19 3.32
CA GLY A 302 18.73 -4.00 2.00
C GLY A 302 17.21 -4.18 1.99
N HIS A 303 16.70 -4.77 0.89
CA HIS A 303 15.28 -5.10 0.73
C HIS A 303 14.97 -6.47 1.35
N GLU A 304 14.93 -6.54 2.65
CA GLU A 304 14.83 -7.77 3.41
C GLU A 304 14.02 -7.55 4.71
N SER A 305 13.82 -8.63 5.49
CA SER A 305 13.21 -8.51 6.81
C SER A 305 14.12 -7.73 7.74
N LEU A 306 13.62 -6.65 8.30
CA LEU A 306 14.36 -5.79 9.21
C LEU A 306 14.19 -6.32 10.65
N PRO A 307 15.27 -6.56 11.39
CA PRO A 307 15.21 -7.09 12.75
C PRO A 307 14.30 -6.24 13.65
N GLU A 308 13.48 -6.92 14.46
CA GLU A 308 12.55 -6.30 15.43
C GLU A 308 11.48 -5.39 14.83
N SER A 309 11.44 -5.19 13.50
CA SER A 309 10.46 -4.28 12.88
C SER A 309 9.01 -4.71 13.13
N ASP A 310 8.74 -6.02 13.09
CA ASP A 310 7.39 -6.55 13.35
C ASP A 310 6.95 -6.30 14.80
N ASP A 311 7.87 -6.45 15.78
CA ASP A 311 7.61 -6.16 17.18
C ASP A 311 7.35 -4.67 17.40
N MET A 312 8.17 -3.81 16.80
CA MET A 312 8.00 -2.35 16.86
C MET A 312 6.69 -1.92 16.21
N ILE A 313 6.30 -2.51 15.07
CA ILE A 313 5.01 -2.24 14.40
C ILE A 313 3.86 -2.68 15.31
N MET A 314 3.93 -3.87 15.90
CA MET A 314 2.92 -4.36 16.82
C MET A 314 2.74 -3.42 18.03
N GLN A 315 3.85 -2.97 18.63
CA GLN A 315 3.84 -2.01 19.74
C GLN A 315 3.24 -0.67 19.31
N TYR A 316 3.64 -0.17 18.14
CA TYR A 316 3.11 1.07 17.58
C TYR A 316 1.60 0.98 17.32
N MET A 317 1.09 -0.15 16.80
CA MET A 317 -0.35 -0.36 16.66
C MET A 317 -1.04 -0.46 18.04
N ALA A 318 -0.38 -1.07 19.04
CA ALA A 318 -0.93 -1.21 20.38
C ALA A 318 -1.19 0.13 21.12
N GLU A 319 -0.47 1.19 20.75
CA GLU A 319 -0.76 2.54 21.28
C GLU A 319 -2.17 3.05 20.92
N MET A 320 -2.87 2.48 19.94
CA MET A 320 -4.27 2.80 19.64
C MET A 320 -5.24 2.31 20.73
N LYS A 321 -4.78 1.49 21.66
CA LYS A 321 -5.60 0.95 22.77
C LYS A 321 -5.59 1.84 24.01
N ALA A 322 -4.61 2.76 24.09
CA ALA A 322 -4.52 3.79 25.13
C ALA A 322 -5.46 4.96 24.81
#